data_5aa336117042f80809da058db1f91309
#
_entry.id   5aa336117042f80809da058db1f91309
#
_cell.length_a   1.000
_cell.length_b   1.000
_cell.length_c   1.000
_cell.angle_alpha   90.00
_cell.angle_beta   90.00
_cell.angle_gamma   90.00
#
_symmetry.space_group_name_H-M   'P 1'
#
loop_
_entity.id
_entity.type
_entity.pdbx_description
1 polymer ?
#
loop_
_entity_poly.entity_id
_entity_poly.type
_entity_poly.pdbx_seq_one_letter_code
_entity_poly.pdbx_strand_id
1 'polypeptide(L)'
;MTESTPVSDPVYDPIAAFAGQLAALGVRDVVISPGSRSTPLSLAFHTHPALRTHIQLDERSAGFFALGQAKASGRPSVLICTSGTAAANYLPAIVEANHACVPMIVCTADRPPELRGWGAGQTIDQVGMYTTNVRWAADLPVPSDWSEPAARLAATRAYESSVGAGRGPVHLNWPLRK
;
A
#
# COMPACT_ATOMS: atom_id res chain seq x y z
N MET A 1 -1.15 8.93 -37.94
CA MET A 1 -0.87 8.22 -36.70
C MET A 1 -2.14 8.37 -35.84
N THR A 2 -2.96 7.34 -35.77
CA THR A 2 -4.14 7.33 -34.94
C THR A 2 -3.68 7.09 -33.51
N GLU A 3 -3.75 8.13 -32.66
CA GLU A 3 -3.63 7.96 -31.21
C GLU A 3 -4.71 6.98 -30.77
N SER A 4 -4.31 5.77 -30.39
CA SER A 4 -5.22 4.84 -29.74
C SER A 4 -5.57 5.44 -28.37
N THR A 5 -6.83 5.77 -28.16
CA THR A 5 -7.34 6.12 -26.84
C THR A 5 -6.96 4.98 -25.88
N PRO A 6 -6.28 5.26 -24.77
CA PRO A 6 -5.91 4.20 -23.83
C PRO A 6 -7.19 3.50 -23.37
N VAL A 7 -7.20 2.18 -23.47
CA VAL A 7 -8.31 1.36 -22.98
C VAL A 7 -8.33 1.46 -21.47
N SER A 8 -9.45 1.93 -20.90
CA SER A 8 -9.64 1.99 -19.45
C SER A 8 -9.60 0.58 -18.85
N ASP A 9 -8.83 0.40 -17.79
CA ASP A 9 -8.74 -0.84 -17.03
C ASP A 9 -9.35 -0.62 -15.63
N PRO A 10 -10.54 -1.18 -15.35
CA PRO A 10 -11.26 -0.93 -14.11
C PRO A 10 -10.52 -1.44 -12.85
N VAL A 11 -9.53 -2.31 -13.00
CA VAL A 11 -8.70 -2.77 -11.88
C VAL A 11 -7.49 -1.85 -11.70
N TYR A 12 -6.87 -1.46 -12.80
CA TYR A 12 -5.61 -0.72 -12.77
C TYR A 12 -5.81 0.79 -12.55
N ASP A 13 -6.83 1.40 -13.17
CA ASP A 13 -7.02 2.85 -13.15
C ASP A 13 -7.19 3.43 -11.74
N PRO A 14 -8.01 2.84 -10.83
CA PRO A 14 -8.11 3.35 -9.46
C PRO A 14 -6.79 3.21 -8.67
N ILE A 15 -6.03 2.13 -8.92
CA ILE A 15 -4.74 1.92 -8.26
C ILE A 15 -3.72 2.96 -8.75
N ALA A 16 -3.67 3.20 -10.06
CA ALA A 16 -2.81 4.22 -10.67
C ALA A 16 -3.17 5.63 -10.16
N ALA A 17 -4.48 5.94 -10.04
CA ALA A 17 -4.96 7.19 -9.47
C ALA A 17 -4.53 7.38 -8.02
N PHE A 18 -4.57 6.31 -7.22
CA PHE A 18 -4.09 6.30 -5.84
C PHE A 18 -2.58 6.58 -5.78
N ALA A 19 -1.78 5.86 -6.56
CA ALA A 19 -0.32 6.05 -6.63
C ALA A 19 0.05 7.47 -7.07
N GLY A 20 -0.62 7.97 -8.13
CA GLY A 20 -0.43 9.33 -8.63
C GLY A 20 -0.75 10.40 -7.60
N GLN A 21 -1.82 10.22 -6.82
CA GLN A 21 -2.18 11.14 -5.75
C GLN A 21 -1.13 11.16 -4.63
N LEU A 22 -0.61 10.00 -4.21
CA LEU A 22 0.48 9.96 -3.23
C LEU A 22 1.75 10.65 -3.74
N ALA A 23 2.09 10.45 -5.02
CA ALA A 23 3.21 11.14 -5.67
C ALA A 23 3.02 12.66 -5.70
N ALA A 24 1.80 13.14 -5.99
CA ALA A 24 1.45 14.55 -5.98
C ALA A 24 1.58 15.17 -4.57
N LEU A 25 1.25 14.40 -3.53
CA LEU A 25 1.39 14.81 -2.12
C LEU A 25 2.84 14.76 -1.60
N GLY A 26 3.80 14.28 -2.39
CA GLY A 26 5.22 14.32 -2.04
C GLY A 26 5.83 12.98 -1.62
N VAL A 27 5.09 11.87 -1.70
CA VAL A 27 5.69 10.54 -1.61
C VAL A 27 6.67 10.34 -2.75
N ARG A 28 7.83 9.70 -2.46
CA ARG A 28 8.87 9.45 -3.47
C ARG A 28 9.39 8.01 -3.45
N ASP A 29 9.39 7.37 -2.31
CA ASP A 29 10.01 6.07 -2.12
C ASP A 29 8.96 5.00 -1.85
N VAL A 30 9.06 3.88 -2.58
CA VAL A 30 8.17 2.73 -2.51
C VAL A 30 9.00 1.47 -2.38
N VAL A 31 8.79 0.72 -1.33
CA VAL A 31 9.45 -0.56 -1.10
C VAL A 31 8.48 -1.69 -1.43
N ILE A 32 8.88 -2.56 -2.34
CA ILE A 32 8.04 -3.64 -2.86
C ILE A 32 8.65 -4.97 -2.49
N SER A 33 7.90 -5.79 -1.75
CA SER A 33 8.14 -7.22 -1.61
C SER A 33 7.27 -7.95 -2.63
N PRO A 34 7.87 -8.53 -3.69
CA PRO A 34 7.12 -9.00 -4.84
C PRO A 34 6.24 -10.21 -4.52
N GLY A 35 5.07 -10.26 -5.14
CA GLY A 35 4.17 -11.40 -5.06
C GLY A 35 3.02 -11.29 -6.05
N SER A 36 2.49 -12.44 -6.48
CA SER A 36 1.49 -12.50 -7.55
C SER A 36 0.24 -11.67 -7.27
N ARG A 37 -0.25 -11.67 -6.01
CA ARG A 37 -1.47 -10.91 -5.66
C ARG A 37 -1.25 -9.41 -5.65
N SER A 38 -0.06 -8.95 -5.32
CA SER A 38 0.29 -7.53 -5.31
C SER A 38 0.71 -6.97 -6.68
N THR A 39 0.69 -7.78 -7.75
CA THR A 39 1.13 -7.34 -9.08
C THR A 39 0.48 -6.04 -9.54
N PRO A 40 -0.86 -5.84 -9.48
CA PRO A 40 -1.47 -4.59 -9.90
C PRO A 40 -0.96 -3.37 -9.12
N LEU A 41 -0.82 -3.50 -7.79
CA LEU A 41 -0.22 -2.46 -6.94
C LEU A 41 1.23 -2.19 -7.34
N SER A 42 2.04 -3.24 -7.43
CA SER A 42 3.47 -3.12 -7.73
C SER A 42 3.70 -2.43 -9.07
N LEU A 43 2.93 -2.78 -10.11
CA LEU A 43 3.03 -2.17 -11.42
C LEU A 43 2.61 -0.71 -11.42
N ALA A 44 1.48 -0.36 -10.80
CA ALA A 44 1.00 1.02 -10.76
C ALA A 44 1.99 1.97 -10.07
N PHE A 45 2.63 1.52 -8.99
CA PHE A 45 3.64 2.32 -8.33
C PHE A 45 4.98 2.34 -9.07
N HIS A 46 5.38 1.21 -9.68
CA HIS A 46 6.65 1.10 -10.40
C HIS A 46 6.68 1.91 -11.69
N THR A 47 5.58 1.97 -12.42
CA THR A 47 5.49 2.70 -13.69
C THR A 47 5.29 4.20 -13.51
N HIS A 48 5.00 4.68 -12.30
CA HIS A 48 4.78 6.10 -12.05
C HIS A 48 6.11 6.88 -12.04
N PRO A 49 6.33 7.87 -12.94
CA PRO A 49 7.65 8.48 -13.16
C PRO A 49 8.22 9.26 -11.97
N ALA A 50 7.38 9.70 -11.04
CA ALA A 50 7.82 10.44 -9.85
C ALA A 50 8.12 9.57 -8.65
N LEU A 51 7.93 8.24 -8.74
CA LEU A 51 8.15 7.30 -7.64
C LEU A 51 9.40 6.45 -7.90
N ARG A 52 10.21 6.25 -6.88
CA ARG A 52 11.38 5.36 -6.90
C ARG A 52 11.03 4.07 -6.20
N THR A 53 11.13 2.95 -6.90
CA THR A 53 10.83 1.64 -6.34
C THR A 53 12.10 0.92 -5.91
N HIS A 54 12.02 0.28 -4.75
CA HIS A 54 13.09 -0.52 -4.16
C HIS A 54 12.56 -1.93 -3.92
N ILE A 55 13.14 -2.91 -4.60
CA ILE A 55 12.72 -4.32 -4.46
C ILE A 55 13.45 -4.95 -3.28
N GLN A 56 12.70 -5.49 -2.33
CA GLN A 56 13.18 -6.21 -1.17
C GLN A 56 12.44 -7.54 -1.05
N LEU A 57 13.15 -8.65 -1.14
CA LEU A 57 12.54 -9.97 -1.17
C LEU A 57 11.98 -10.44 0.18
N ASP A 58 12.63 -10.03 1.27
CA ASP A 58 12.21 -10.34 2.64
C ASP A 58 11.40 -9.19 3.22
N GLU A 59 10.14 -9.44 3.57
CA GLU A 59 9.22 -8.41 4.04
C GLU A 59 9.65 -7.77 5.35
N ARG A 60 10.23 -8.52 6.26
CA ARG A 60 10.72 -7.97 7.52
C ARG A 60 11.85 -6.95 7.27
N SER A 61 12.78 -7.31 6.42
CA SER A 61 13.87 -6.41 6.00
C SER A 61 13.32 -5.20 5.23
N ALA A 62 12.34 -5.41 4.36
CA ALA A 62 11.64 -4.36 3.61
C ALA A 62 10.99 -3.34 4.54
N GLY A 63 10.34 -3.80 5.60
CA GLY A 63 9.71 -2.95 6.61
C GLY A 63 10.72 -2.00 7.27
N PHE A 64 11.84 -2.53 7.73
CA PHE A 64 12.91 -1.70 8.35
C PHE A 64 13.64 -0.82 7.33
N PHE A 65 13.78 -1.26 6.09
CA PHE A 65 14.34 -0.43 5.03
C PHE A 65 13.45 0.80 4.76
N ALA A 66 12.13 0.60 4.64
CA ALA A 66 11.16 1.69 4.48
C ALA A 66 11.14 2.63 5.70
N LEU A 67 11.22 2.08 6.91
CA LEU A 67 11.33 2.86 8.14
C LEU A 67 12.57 3.78 8.10
N GLY A 68 13.73 3.23 7.71
CA GLY A 68 14.97 3.99 7.57
C GLY A 68 14.86 5.11 6.54
N GLN A 69 14.28 4.83 5.37
CA GLN A 69 14.02 5.83 4.33
C GLN A 69 13.10 6.96 4.83
N ALA A 70 11.98 6.60 5.46
CA ALA A 70 11.02 7.58 5.97
C ALA A 70 11.64 8.44 7.08
N LYS A 71 12.42 7.84 7.97
CA LYS A 71 13.15 8.54 9.04
C LYS A 71 14.18 9.52 8.48
N ALA A 72 14.96 9.10 7.48
CA ALA A 72 15.99 9.93 6.87
C ALA A 72 15.43 11.08 6.02
N SER A 73 14.36 10.82 5.28
CA SER A 73 13.77 11.80 4.37
C SER A 73 12.74 12.73 5.02
N GLY A 74 12.17 12.32 6.16
CA GLY A 74 11.04 12.99 6.80
C GLY A 74 9.70 12.84 6.06
N ARG A 75 9.66 12.06 4.97
CA ARG A 75 8.49 11.81 4.12
C ARG A 75 7.98 10.37 4.30
N PRO A 76 6.68 10.11 4.08
CA PRO A 76 6.19 8.74 4.09
C PRO A 76 6.88 7.87 3.05
N SER A 77 7.31 6.66 3.44
CA SER A 77 7.68 5.58 2.53
C SER A 77 6.49 4.63 2.38
N VAL A 78 6.21 4.20 1.14
CA VAL A 78 5.16 3.21 0.86
C VAL A 78 5.76 1.82 0.96
N LEU A 79 5.04 0.90 1.62
CA LEU A 79 5.34 -0.53 1.66
C LEU A 79 4.28 -1.30 0.89
N ILE A 80 4.70 -2.23 0.03
CA ILE A 80 3.78 -3.10 -0.73
C ILE A 80 4.21 -4.55 -0.56
N CYS A 81 3.28 -5.43 -0.17
CA CYS A 81 3.47 -6.86 -0.17
C CYS A 81 2.25 -7.63 -0.68
N THR A 82 2.45 -8.91 -0.92
CA THR A 82 1.38 -9.85 -1.24
C THR A 82 0.57 -10.23 0.01
N SER A 83 -0.44 -11.06 -0.15
CA SER A 83 -1.32 -11.52 0.94
C SER A 83 -0.69 -12.58 1.84
N GLY A 84 -1.30 -12.82 2.97
CA GLY A 84 -0.91 -13.85 3.92
C GLY A 84 0.18 -13.38 4.88
N THR A 85 1.07 -14.27 5.28
CA THR A 85 2.12 -13.97 6.27
C THR A 85 3.12 -12.89 5.83
N ALA A 86 3.18 -12.55 4.54
CA ALA A 86 3.92 -11.41 4.03
C ALA A 86 3.57 -10.12 4.81
N ALA A 87 2.27 -9.85 4.93
CA ALA A 87 1.78 -8.71 5.70
C ALA A 87 2.20 -8.77 7.19
N ALA A 88 2.12 -9.95 7.81
CA ALA A 88 2.51 -10.13 9.21
C ALA A 88 3.99 -9.83 9.49
N ASN A 89 4.86 -10.05 8.52
CA ASN A 89 6.30 -9.75 8.63
C ASN A 89 6.63 -8.26 8.71
N TYR A 90 5.70 -7.37 8.32
CA TYR A 90 5.88 -5.93 8.50
C TYR A 90 5.65 -5.44 9.93
N LEU A 91 4.97 -6.23 10.78
CA LEU A 91 4.56 -5.80 12.12
C LEU A 91 5.73 -5.23 12.97
N PRO A 92 6.92 -5.83 13.04
CA PRO A 92 8.02 -5.27 13.84
C PRO A 92 8.40 -3.85 13.43
N ALA A 93 8.50 -3.57 12.12
CA ALA A 93 8.82 -2.24 11.62
C ALA A 93 7.67 -1.25 11.82
N ILE A 94 6.42 -1.69 11.74
CA ILE A 94 5.23 -0.87 11.99
C ILE A 94 5.17 -0.46 13.47
N VAL A 95 5.44 -1.39 14.39
CA VAL A 95 5.53 -1.09 15.83
C VAL A 95 6.60 -0.02 16.09
N GLU A 96 7.79 -0.19 15.53
CA GLU A 96 8.88 0.78 15.67
C GLU A 96 8.50 2.15 15.05
N ALA A 97 7.89 2.16 13.85
CA ALA A 97 7.42 3.38 13.20
C ALA A 97 6.37 4.12 14.05
N ASN A 98 5.46 3.36 14.68
CA ASN A 98 4.45 3.92 15.58
C ASN A 98 5.08 4.63 16.77
N HIS A 99 6.01 3.98 17.47
CA HIS A 99 6.68 4.54 18.65
C HIS A 99 7.64 5.69 18.30
N ALA A 100 8.32 5.59 17.17
CA ALA A 100 9.24 6.62 16.68
C ALA A 100 8.55 7.77 15.92
N CYS A 101 7.21 7.74 15.79
CA CYS A 101 6.42 8.73 15.04
C CYS A 101 6.91 8.90 13.59
N VAL A 102 7.30 7.81 12.94
CA VAL A 102 7.79 7.79 11.55
C VAL A 102 6.64 7.49 10.60
N PRO A 103 6.37 8.35 9.59
CA PRO A 103 5.26 8.15 8.67
C PRO A 103 5.55 7.02 7.69
N MET A 104 4.64 6.06 7.57
CA MET A 104 4.68 4.97 6.59
C MET A 104 3.28 4.70 6.05
N ILE A 105 3.17 4.33 4.77
CA ILE A 105 1.91 3.95 4.14
C ILE A 105 2.03 2.48 3.73
N VAL A 106 1.36 1.61 4.46
CA VAL A 106 1.46 0.15 4.28
C VAL A 106 0.28 -0.33 3.44
N CYS A 107 0.56 -0.85 2.26
CA CYS A 107 -0.40 -1.40 1.30
C CYS A 107 -0.22 -2.91 1.22
N THR A 108 -1.10 -3.67 1.84
CA THR A 108 -1.08 -5.13 1.80
C THR A 108 -2.11 -5.65 0.80
N ALA A 109 -1.67 -6.39 -0.22
CA ALA A 109 -2.61 -7.09 -1.08
C ALA A 109 -3.32 -8.20 -0.30
N ASP A 110 -4.59 -8.43 -0.58
CA ASP A 110 -5.39 -9.45 0.09
C ASP A 110 -6.25 -10.23 -0.92
N ARG A 111 -6.82 -11.32 -0.48
CA ARG A 111 -7.89 -12.00 -1.20
C ARG A 111 -9.17 -11.17 -1.15
N PRO A 112 -9.97 -11.17 -2.23
CA PRO A 112 -11.26 -10.49 -2.21
C PRO A 112 -12.20 -11.12 -1.17
N PRO A 113 -13.22 -10.37 -0.71
CA PRO A 113 -14.10 -10.81 0.39
C PRO A 113 -14.71 -12.20 0.18
N GLU A 114 -15.04 -12.57 -1.05
CA GLU A 114 -15.62 -13.88 -1.40
C GLU A 114 -14.68 -15.08 -1.16
N LEU A 115 -13.38 -14.85 -0.96
CA LEU A 115 -12.40 -15.89 -0.67
C LEU A 115 -11.92 -15.92 0.78
N ARG A 116 -12.35 -14.95 1.61
CA ARG A 116 -11.97 -14.89 3.03
C ARG A 116 -12.79 -15.89 3.83
N GLY A 117 -12.15 -16.58 4.78
CA GLY A 117 -12.82 -17.55 5.64
C GLY A 117 -13.12 -18.92 5.02
N TRP A 118 -12.73 -19.16 3.76
CA TRP A 118 -13.01 -20.40 3.03
C TRP A 118 -11.78 -21.31 2.85
N GLY A 119 -10.70 -21.08 3.59
CA GLY A 119 -9.49 -21.87 3.47
C GLY A 119 -8.70 -21.64 2.17
N ALA A 120 -8.93 -20.54 1.47
CA ALA A 120 -8.17 -20.21 0.28
C ALA A 120 -6.68 -20.06 0.62
N GLY A 121 -5.82 -20.61 -0.24
CA GLY A 121 -4.37 -20.59 -0.03
C GLY A 121 -3.82 -19.17 0.15
N GLN A 122 -2.89 -18.99 1.09
CA GLN A 122 -2.22 -17.71 1.39
C GLN A 122 -3.24 -16.61 1.78
N THR A 123 -4.25 -17.00 2.56
CA THR A 123 -5.28 -16.12 3.11
C THR A 123 -5.24 -16.20 4.62
N ILE A 124 -5.14 -15.04 5.27
CA ILE A 124 -5.22 -14.89 6.72
C ILE A 124 -6.16 -13.73 7.03
N ASP A 125 -6.49 -13.51 8.28
CA ASP A 125 -7.22 -12.31 8.69
C ASP A 125 -6.26 -11.11 8.70
N GLN A 126 -6.33 -10.29 7.64
CA GLN A 126 -5.46 -9.11 7.46
C GLN A 126 -6.13 -7.81 7.89
N VAL A 127 -7.47 -7.80 7.94
CA VAL A 127 -8.20 -6.58 8.29
C VAL A 127 -7.93 -6.22 9.73
N GLY A 128 -7.36 -5.04 9.96
CA GLY A 128 -7.02 -4.58 11.32
C GLY A 128 -5.87 -5.31 12.01
N MET A 129 -5.07 -6.11 11.27
CA MET A 129 -4.00 -6.92 11.87
C MET A 129 -2.93 -6.13 12.63
N TYR A 130 -2.76 -4.85 12.30
CA TYR A 130 -1.79 -3.98 12.99
C TYR A 130 -2.39 -3.21 14.17
N THR A 131 -3.70 -3.34 14.37
CA THR A 131 -4.44 -2.81 15.54
C THR A 131 -4.09 -1.37 15.90
N THR A 132 -3.66 -1.13 17.13
CA THR A 132 -3.29 0.19 17.66
C THR A 132 -1.93 0.71 17.17
N ASN A 133 -1.19 -0.08 16.40
CA ASN A 133 0.12 0.33 15.89
C ASN A 133 0.06 1.19 14.63
N VAL A 134 -1.14 1.52 14.14
CA VAL A 134 -1.34 2.41 13.00
C VAL A 134 -2.26 3.58 13.35
N ARG A 135 -2.07 4.72 12.72
CA ARG A 135 -2.87 5.95 12.91
C ARG A 135 -4.24 5.85 12.25
N TRP A 136 -4.31 5.10 11.18
CA TRP A 136 -5.53 4.83 10.43
C TRP A 136 -5.37 3.51 9.68
N ALA A 137 -6.47 2.77 9.56
CA ALA A 137 -6.53 1.57 8.76
C ALA A 137 -7.81 1.54 7.94
N ALA A 138 -7.76 0.96 6.74
CA ALA A 138 -8.91 0.74 5.89
C ALA A 138 -8.82 -0.61 5.17
N ASP A 139 -9.94 -1.34 5.12
CA ASP A 139 -10.18 -2.40 4.15
C ASP A 139 -10.81 -1.74 2.94
N LEU A 140 -10.10 -1.67 1.83
CA LEU A 140 -10.53 -0.95 0.64
C LEU A 140 -11.53 -1.80 -0.17
N PRO A 141 -12.38 -1.19 -1.01
CA PRO A 141 -13.17 -1.95 -1.96
C PRO A 141 -12.26 -2.64 -2.99
N VAL A 142 -12.79 -3.66 -3.66
CA VAL A 142 -12.12 -4.24 -4.83
C VAL A 142 -11.97 -3.14 -5.89
N PRO A 143 -10.81 -2.98 -6.52
CA PRO A 143 -10.58 -1.85 -7.44
C PRO A 143 -11.61 -1.71 -8.57
N SER A 144 -12.13 -2.82 -9.12
CA SER A 144 -13.19 -2.78 -10.12
C SER A 144 -14.50 -2.10 -9.64
N ASP A 145 -14.70 -2.00 -8.33
CA ASP A 145 -15.87 -1.41 -7.71
C ASP A 145 -15.58 0.01 -7.18
N TRP A 146 -14.46 0.58 -7.59
CA TRP A 146 -13.93 1.83 -7.04
C TRP A 146 -13.68 2.86 -8.14
N SER A 147 -14.04 4.11 -7.92
CA SER A 147 -13.76 5.20 -8.85
C SER A 147 -12.40 5.84 -8.59
N GLU A 148 -11.77 6.40 -9.63
CA GLU A 148 -10.52 7.15 -9.47
C GLU A 148 -10.62 8.31 -8.46
N PRO A 149 -11.69 9.15 -8.44
CA PRO A 149 -11.81 10.20 -7.43
C PRO A 149 -11.83 9.65 -6.01
N ALA A 150 -12.50 8.52 -5.77
CA ALA A 150 -12.53 7.88 -4.45
C ALA A 150 -11.16 7.31 -4.08
N ALA A 151 -10.42 6.76 -5.04
CA ALA A 151 -9.05 6.30 -4.84
C ALA A 151 -8.10 7.45 -4.46
N ARG A 152 -8.22 8.59 -5.13
CA ARG A 152 -7.44 9.81 -4.79
C ARG A 152 -7.79 10.32 -3.39
N LEU A 153 -9.05 10.28 -3.00
CA LEU A 153 -9.48 10.69 -1.66
C LEU A 153 -8.88 9.78 -0.59
N ALA A 154 -8.88 8.46 -0.81
CA ALA A 154 -8.27 7.51 0.12
C ALA A 154 -6.74 7.71 0.23
N ALA A 155 -6.06 7.99 -0.89
CA ALA A 155 -4.63 8.33 -0.89
C ALA A 155 -4.34 9.60 -0.08
N THR A 156 -5.16 10.64 -0.26
CA THR A 156 -5.06 11.88 0.51
C THR A 156 -5.24 11.61 2.00
N ARG A 157 -6.27 10.85 2.39
CA ARG A 157 -6.51 10.50 3.79
C ARG A 157 -5.36 9.67 4.38
N ALA A 158 -4.83 8.71 3.62
CA ALA A 158 -3.68 7.91 4.06
C ALA A 158 -2.46 8.79 4.33
N TYR A 159 -2.16 9.69 3.41
CA TYR A 159 -1.05 10.63 3.54
C TYR A 159 -1.23 11.54 4.76
N GLU A 160 -2.37 12.24 4.86
CA GLU A 160 -2.65 13.17 5.95
C GLU A 160 -2.65 12.48 7.32
N SER A 161 -3.21 11.27 7.41
CA SER A 161 -3.18 10.48 8.63
C SER A 161 -1.75 10.06 9.02
N SER A 162 -0.87 9.84 8.04
CA SER A 162 0.51 9.44 8.30
C SER A 162 1.41 10.59 8.75
N VAL A 163 1.16 11.82 8.25
CA VAL A 163 2.00 13.01 8.52
C VAL A 163 1.39 14.00 9.50
N GLY A 164 0.14 13.81 9.89
CA GLY A 164 -0.61 14.71 10.79
C GLY A 164 0.00 14.84 12.19
N ALA A 165 -0.73 15.46 13.10
CA ALA A 165 -0.25 15.80 14.45
C ALA A 165 0.29 14.59 15.26
N GLY A 166 -0.20 13.40 14.97
CA GLY A 166 0.30 12.18 15.58
C GLY A 166 1.05 11.30 14.57
N ARG A 167 2.04 11.81 13.86
CA ARG A 167 2.77 11.08 12.79
C ARG A 167 2.94 9.59 13.09
N GLY A 168 2.88 8.77 12.04
CA GLY A 168 3.06 7.33 12.20
C GLY A 168 2.59 6.52 10.99
N PRO A 169 2.62 5.20 11.07
CA PRO A 169 2.19 4.34 9.99
C PRO A 169 0.66 4.32 9.83
N VAL A 170 0.22 4.09 8.60
CA VAL A 170 -1.18 3.79 8.23
C VAL A 170 -1.23 2.50 7.44
N HIS A 171 -2.38 1.81 7.45
CA HIS A 171 -2.56 0.53 6.77
C HIS A 171 -3.77 0.56 5.83
N LEU A 172 -3.54 0.15 4.59
CA LEU A 172 -4.58 -0.06 3.58
C LEU A 172 -4.52 -1.52 3.12
N ASN A 173 -5.57 -2.26 3.41
CA ASN A 173 -5.74 -3.62 2.93
C ASN A 173 -6.43 -3.59 1.56
N TRP A 174 -5.82 -4.22 0.56
CA TRP A 174 -6.21 -4.17 -0.85
C TRP A 174 -6.77 -5.52 -1.30
N PRO A 175 -8.09 -5.72 -1.30
CA PRO A 175 -8.68 -6.92 -1.87
C PRO A 175 -8.55 -6.90 -3.39
N LEU A 176 -7.79 -7.84 -3.94
CA LEU A 176 -7.51 -7.92 -5.37
C LEU A 176 -8.03 -9.24 -5.95
N ARG A 177 -8.87 -9.16 -6.98
CA ARG A 177 -9.23 -10.30 -7.83
C ARG A 177 -8.08 -10.61 -8.79
N LYS A 178 -8.03 -11.86 -9.26
CA LYS A 178 -7.08 -12.25 -10.33
C LYS A 178 -7.66 -11.87 -11.67
#